data_d37f3ec343cc2195704c9bcec1169ddf
#
_entry.id   d37f3ec343cc2195704c9bcec1169ddf
#
_cell.length_a   1.000
_cell.length_b   1.000
_cell.length_c   1.000
_cell.angle_alpha   90.00
_cell.angle_beta   90.00
_cell.angle_gamma   90.00
#
_symmetry.space_group_name_H-M   'P 1'
#
loop_
_entity.id
_entity.type
_entity.pdbx_description
1 polymer ?
#
loop_
_entity_poly.entity_id
_entity_poly.type
_entity_poly.pdbx_seq_one_letter_code
_entity_poly.pdbx_strand_id
1 'polypeptide(L)'
;MANELILIVEDNDKNRKLMRDVLQFKGYRLAEAETGEEGVRLARECHPDLILMDIQLPGISGITAFRQIRDDPATATIPVIAVTASAMTQDRQTIMAAGFEGYQSKPLDVKAFVAAVRQMLDRTSARRDH
;
A
#
# COMPACT_ATOMS: atom_id res chain seq x y z
N MET A 1 16.49 -12.25 -5.44
CA MET A 1 15.12 -12.74 -5.24
C MET A 1 14.37 -11.78 -4.33
N ALA A 2 13.11 -11.56 -4.64
CA ALA A 2 12.29 -10.70 -3.79
C ALA A 2 12.06 -11.37 -2.44
N ASN A 3 12.22 -10.63 -1.36
CA ASN A 3 12.00 -11.13 -0.01
C ASN A 3 11.31 -10.08 0.85
N GLU A 4 10.90 -9.00 0.23
CA GLU A 4 10.24 -7.90 0.93
C GLU A 4 8.84 -8.34 1.38
N LEU A 5 8.40 -7.76 2.48
CA LEU A 5 7.05 -7.97 3.01
C LEU A 5 6.17 -6.80 2.57
N ILE A 6 5.06 -7.13 1.93
CA ILE A 6 4.08 -6.13 1.48
C ILE A 6 2.77 -6.34 2.24
N LEU A 7 2.27 -5.28 2.85
CA LEU A 7 0.96 -5.30 3.50
C LEU A 7 -0.09 -4.79 2.51
N ILE A 8 -1.11 -5.60 2.28
CA ILE A 8 -2.25 -5.24 1.42
C ILE A 8 -3.44 -4.90 2.33
N VAL A 9 -3.95 -3.69 2.22
CA VAL A 9 -5.14 -3.25 2.97
C VAL A 9 -6.25 -3.00 1.95
N GLU A 10 -7.16 -3.97 1.83
CA GLU A 10 -8.20 -4.01 0.82
C GLU A 10 -9.38 -4.83 1.33
N ASP A 11 -10.59 -4.27 1.33
CA ASP A 11 -11.78 -4.96 1.82
C ASP A 11 -12.43 -5.87 0.77
N ASN A 12 -12.22 -5.59 -0.51
CA ASN A 12 -12.83 -6.38 -1.59
C ASN A 12 -12.00 -7.65 -1.83
N ASP A 13 -12.64 -8.81 -1.66
CA ASP A 13 -11.95 -10.10 -1.76
C ASP A 13 -11.31 -10.33 -3.12
N LYS A 14 -11.99 -9.93 -4.21
CA LYS A 14 -11.48 -10.13 -5.57
C LYS A 14 -10.25 -9.28 -5.83
N ASN A 15 -10.29 -8.02 -5.41
CA ASN A 15 -9.14 -7.11 -5.57
C ASN A 15 -7.97 -7.58 -4.73
N ARG A 16 -8.23 -7.98 -3.48
CA ARG A 16 -7.19 -8.47 -2.58
C ARG A 16 -6.56 -9.73 -3.16
N LYS A 17 -7.37 -10.66 -3.67
CA LYS A 17 -6.88 -11.88 -4.30
C LYS A 17 -5.99 -11.58 -5.50
N LEU A 18 -6.40 -10.65 -6.36
CA LEU A 18 -5.61 -10.27 -7.53
C LEU A 18 -4.24 -9.76 -7.12
N MET A 19 -4.19 -8.83 -6.17
CA MET A 19 -2.92 -8.29 -5.68
C MET A 19 -2.06 -9.39 -5.06
N ARG A 20 -2.66 -10.23 -4.22
CA ARG A 20 -1.96 -11.34 -3.58
C ARG A 20 -1.35 -12.29 -4.62
N ASP A 21 -2.15 -12.75 -5.57
CA ASP A 21 -1.69 -13.74 -6.54
C ASP A 21 -0.55 -13.18 -7.40
N VAL A 22 -0.67 -11.93 -7.85
CA VAL A 22 0.36 -11.28 -8.66
C VAL A 22 1.65 -11.13 -7.87
N LEU A 23 1.57 -10.65 -6.63
CA LEU A 23 2.76 -10.37 -5.82
C LEU A 23 3.41 -11.65 -5.32
N GLN A 24 2.62 -12.68 -4.97
CA GLN A 24 3.19 -13.98 -4.60
C GLN A 24 3.95 -14.61 -5.77
N PHE A 25 3.42 -14.46 -6.97
CA PHE A 25 4.10 -14.96 -8.17
C PHE A 25 5.47 -14.30 -8.35
N LYS A 26 5.60 -13.03 -7.93
CA LYS A 26 6.86 -12.30 -7.99
C LYS A 26 7.81 -12.58 -6.81
N GLY A 27 7.37 -13.41 -5.86
CA GLY A 27 8.22 -13.84 -4.75
C GLY A 27 8.13 -13.01 -3.49
N TYR A 28 7.21 -12.05 -3.41
CA TYR A 28 7.05 -11.22 -2.22
C TYR A 28 6.34 -11.99 -1.11
N ARG A 29 6.70 -11.66 0.15
CA ARG A 29 5.93 -12.09 1.31
C ARG A 29 4.78 -11.10 1.51
N LEU A 30 3.64 -11.58 1.98
CA LEU A 30 2.44 -10.76 2.09
C LEU A 30 1.78 -10.87 3.45
N ALA A 31 1.24 -9.75 3.92
CA ALA A 31 0.27 -9.68 4.99
C ALA A 31 -0.97 -8.99 4.42
N GLU A 32 -2.15 -9.31 4.94
CA GLU A 32 -3.41 -8.81 4.39
C GLU A 32 -4.30 -8.29 5.50
N ALA A 33 -4.98 -7.18 5.24
CA ALA A 33 -5.95 -6.58 6.14
C ALA A 33 -7.19 -6.20 5.33
N GLU A 34 -8.36 -6.32 5.97
CA GLU A 34 -9.63 -5.99 5.34
C GLU A 34 -10.16 -4.62 5.76
N THR A 35 -9.59 -4.03 6.81
CA THR A 35 -10.01 -2.72 7.32
C THR A 35 -8.79 -1.83 7.54
N GLY A 36 -9.04 -0.51 7.61
CA GLY A 36 -7.97 0.44 7.91
C GLY A 36 -7.38 0.21 9.30
N GLU A 37 -8.22 -0.09 10.28
CA GLU A 37 -7.79 -0.35 11.65
C GLU A 37 -6.85 -1.54 11.73
N GLU A 38 -7.22 -2.64 11.05
CA GLU A 38 -6.38 -3.82 10.98
C GLU A 38 -5.08 -3.53 10.24
N GLY A 39 -5.15 -2.72 9.17
CA GLY A 39 -3.97 -2.31 8.42
C GLY A 39 -2.97 -1.56 9.29
N VAL A 40 -3.44 -0.62 10.11
CA VAL A 40 -2.59 0.12 11.05
C VAL A 40 -1.95 -0.83 12.06
N ARG A 41 -2.75 -1.76 12.61
CA ARG A 41 -2.25 -2.73 13.58
C ARG A 41 -1.15 -3.62 12.98
N LEU A 42 -1.41 -4.16 11.78
CA LEU A 42 -0.44 -5.03 11.11
C LEU A 42 0.82 -4.29 10.68
N ALA A 43 0.70 -3.01 10.32
CA ALA A 43 1.88 -2.20 10.01
C ALA A 43 2.81 -2.11 11.23
N ARG A 44 2.24 -1.95 12.42
CA ARG A 44 3.03 -1.91 13.66
C ARG A 44 3.63 -3.25 14.01
N GLU A 45 2.87 -4.33 13.82
CA GLU A 45 3.31 -5.68 14.23
C GLU A 45 4.32 -6.27 13.26
N CYS A 46 4.12 -6.07 11.96
CA CYS A 46 4.89 -6.76 10.92
C CYS A 46 6.00 -5.91 10.32
N HIS A 47 5.94 -4.59 10.43
CA HIS A 47 6.90 -3.66 9.84
C HIS A 47 7.13 -3.95 8.35
N PRO A 48 6.08 -3.90 7.51
CA PRO A 48 6.24 -4.20 6.09
C PRO A 48 7.17 -3.21 5.40
N ASP A 49 7.72 -3.64 4.28
CA ASP A 49 8.57 -2.79 3.44
C ASP A 49 7.75 -1.85 2.58
N LEU A 50 6.49 -2.18 2.34
CA LEU A 50 5.58 -1.40 1.51
C LEU A 50 4.15 -1.70 1.94
N ILE A 51 3.28 -0.68 1.91
CA ILE A 51 1.85 -0.84 2.15
C ILE A 51 1.08 -0.44 0.91
N LEU A 52 0.14 -1.29 0.49
CA LEU A 52 -0.82 -1.00 -0.56
C LEU A 52 -2.15 -0.71 0.14
N MET A 53 -2.62 0.54 0.05
CA MET A 53 -3.76 1.00 0.85
C MET A 53 -4.92 1.41 -0.04
N ASP A 54 -6.04 0.69 0.05
CA ASP A 54 -7.29 1.13 -0.55
C ASP A 54 -7.76 2.39 0.18
N ILE A 55 -8.25 3.37 -0.57
CA ILE A 55 -8.74 4.61 0.00
C ILE A 55 -10.17 4.44 0.53
N GLN A 56 -10.98 3.63 -0.13
CA GLN A 56 -12.38 3.41 0.23
C GLN A 56 -12.51 2.13 1.06
N LEU A 57 -12.37 2.27 2.36
CA LEU A 57 -12.43 1.16 3.29
C LEU A 57 -13.61 1.31 4.24
N PRO A 58 -14.18 0.20 4.76
CA PRO A 58 -15.16 0.29 5.83
C PRO A 58 -14.47 0.77 7.12
N GLY A 59 -15.21 1.46 7.97
CA GLY A 59 -14.67 2.05 9.19
C GLY A 59 -13.86 3.29 8.86
N ILE A 60 -12.61 3.35 9.29
CA ILE A 60 -11.76 4.50 8.93
C ILE A 60 -11.35 4.39 7.45
N SER A 61 -11.28 5.54 6.79
CA SER A 61 -10.84 5.59 5.39
C SER A 61 -9.35 5.26 5.26
N GLY A 62 -8.93 4.96 4.03
CA GLY A 62 -7.50 4.73 3.77
C GLY A 62 -6.66 5.96 4.08
N ILE A 63 -7.19 7.17 3.88
CA ILE A 63 -6.47 8.40 4.21
C ILE A 63 -6.27 8.52 5.73
N THR A 64 -7.30 8.22 6.52
CA THR A 64 -7.20 8.24 7.97
C THR A 64 -6.20 7.19 8.47
N ALA A 65 -6.28 5.97 7.92
CA ALA A 65 -5.32 4.91 8.26
C ALA A 65 -3.89 5.33 7.91
N PHE A 66 -3.70 5.94 6.75
CA PHE A 66 -2.40 6.46 6.32
C PHE A 66 -1.85 7.48 7.32
N ARG A 67 -2.68 8.41 7.78
CA ARG A 67 -2.25 9.41 8.76
C ARG A 67 -1.81 8.76 10.07
N GLN A 68 -2.54 7.75 10.53
CA GLN A 68 -2.17 7.04 11.76
C GLN A 68 -0.82 6.32 11.59
N ILE A 69 -0.55 5.78 10.39
CA ILE A 69 0.73 5.15 10.08
C ILE A 69 1.86 6.19 10.11
N ARG A 70 1.63 7.36 9.53
CA ARG A 70 2.63 8.44 9.49
C ARG A 70 2.89 9.06 10.86
N ASP A 71 1.88 9.09 11.74
CA ASP A 71 2.01 9.70 13.06
C ASP A 71 2.74 8.80 14.05
N ASP A 72 2.89 7.52 13.76
CA ASP A 72 3.59 6.57 14.62
C ASP A 72 5.05 6.47 14.20
N PRO A 73 6.02 6.82 15.07
CA PRO A 73 7.44 6.74 14.70
C PRO A 73 7.87 5.34 14.22
N ALA A 74 7.23 4.29 14.70
CA ALA A 74 7.57 2.92 14.32
C ALA A 74 7.21 2.62 12.86
N THR A 75 6.23 3.34 12.28
CA THR A 75 5.74 3.08 10.92
C THR A 75 5.85 4.30 10.01
N ALA A 76 6.33 5.43 10.51
CA ALA A 76 6.29 6.71 9.80
C ALA A 76 7.06 6.71 8.47
N THR A 77 8.06 5.84 8.31
CA THR A 77 8.90 5.79 7.13
C THR A 77 8.51 4.73 6.11
N ILE A 78 7.48 3.92 6.41
CA ILE A 78 7.02 2.88 5.49
C ILE A 78 6.34 3.54 4.28
N PRO A 79 6.79 3.25 3.04
CA PRO A 79 6.14 3.83 1.87
C PRO A 79 4.75 3.23 1.68
N VAL A 80 3.80 4.07 1.26
CA VAL A 80 2.41 3.65 1.04
C VAL A 80 1.98 4.07 -0.36
N ILE A 81 1.50 3.10 -1.13
CA ILE A 81 0.87 3.36 -2.43
C ILE A 81 -0.64 3.30 -2.23
N ALA A 82 -1.33 4.38 -2.59
CA ALA A 82 -2.78 4.40 -2.57
C ALA A 82 -3.33 3.60 -3.76
N VAL A 83 -4.35 2.80 -3.51
CA VAL A 83 -5.07 2.05 -4.55
C VAL A 83 -6.53 2.48 -4.47
N THR A 84 -7.09 3.00 -5.56
CA THR A 84 -8.42 3.59 -5.50
C THR A 84 -9.20 3.36 -6.80
N ALA A 85 -10.52 3.19 -6.66
CA ALA A 85 -11.44 3.12 -7.78
C ALA A 85 -11.68 4.49 -8.41
N SER A 86 -11.40 5.57 -7.69
CA SER A 86 -11.63 6.92 -8.20
C SER A 86 -10.43 7.39 -9.03
N ALA A 87 -10.67 7.67 -10.30
CA ALA A 87 -9.64 8.13 -11.22
C ALA A 87 -9.73 9.63 -11.51
N MET A 88 -10.56 10.36 -10.76
CA MET A 88 -10.73 11.80 -10.96
C MET A 88 -9.50 12.57 -10.51
N THR A 89 -9.14 13.59 -11.27
CA THR A 89 -7.95 14.40 -10.97
C THR A 89 -7.97 14.99 -9.57
N GLN A 90 -9.13 15.44 -9.10
CA GLN A 90 -9.25 16.02 -7.76
C GLN A 90 -8.93 15.01 -6.66
N ASP A 91 -9.39 13.76 -6.83
CA ASP A 91 -9.13 12.71 -5.86
C ASP A 91 -7.65 12.35 -5.84
N ARG A 92 -7.04 12.28 -7.01
CA ARG A 92 -5.60 12.03 -7.13
C ARG A 92 -4.80 13.13 -6.43
N GLN A 93 -5.17 14.38 -6.64
CA GLN A 93 -4.51 15.51 -5.99
C GLN A 93 -4.64 15.45 -4.48
N THR A 94 -5.83 15.11 -3.98
CA THR A 94 -6.08 14.97 -2.54
C THR A 94 -5.21 13.86 -1.93
N ILE A 95 -5.14 12.73 -2.61
CA ILE A 95 -4.35 11.58 -2.17
C ILE A 95 -2.86 11.95 -2.12
N MET A 96 -2.34 12.53 -3.18
CA MET A 96 -0.92 12.88 -3.24
C MET A 96 -0.59 14.00 -2.25
N ALA A 97 -1.52 14.95 -2.05
CA ALA A 97 -1.33 16.02 -1.07
C ALA A 97 -1.31 15.50 0.37
N ALA A 98 -1.97 14.36 0.63
CA ALA A 98 -1.93 13.73 1.94
C ALA A 98 -0.57 13.11 2.26
N GLY A 99 0.27 12.86 1.24
CA GLY A 99 1.63 12.37 1.43
C GLY A 99 1.89 10.93 0.98
N PHE A 100 0.93 10.30 0.33
CA PHE A 100 1.16 8.96 -0.24
C PHE A 100 2.32 9.01 -1.24
N GLU A 101 3.17 7.99 -1.21
CA GLU A 101 4.33 7.92 -2.10
C GLU A 101 3.97 7.53 -3.52
N GLY A 102 2.82 6.89 -3.73
CA GLY A 102 2.39 6.46 -5.05
C GLY A 102 0.87 6.31 -5.14
N TYR A 103 0.40 6.07 -6.35
CA TYR A 103 -1.02 6.01 -6.67
C TYR A 103 -1.25 4.98 -7.77
N GLN A 104 -2.22 4.10 -7.58
CA GLN A 104 -2.68 3.15 -8.59
C GLN A 104 -4.20 3.20 -8.66
N SER A 105 -4.74 3.31 -9.86
CA SER A 105 -6.19 3.31 -10.06
C SER A 105 -6.69 1.89 -10.32
N LYS A 106 -7.94 1.62 -9.95
CA LYS A 106 -8.64 0.38 -10.27
C LYS A 106 -9.44 0.58 -11.56
N PRO A 107 -9.59 -0.44 -12.39
CA PRO A 107 -9.02 -1.78 -12.27
C PRO A 107 -7.51 -1.74 -12.47
N LEU A 108 -6.80 -2.58 -11.74
CA LEU A 108 -5.33 -2.58 -11.78
C LEU A 108 -4.81 -3.07 -13.14
N ASP A 109 -3.88 -2.31 -13.71
CA ASP A 109 -3.04 -2.78 -14.80
C ASP A 109 -1.89 -3.55 -14.16
N VAL A 110 -1.84 -4.87 -14.39
CA VAL A 110 -0.90 -5.74 -13.69
C VAL A 110 0.55 -5.32 -13.94
N LYS A 111 0.91 -5.00 -15.19
CA LYS A 111 2.29 -4.57 -15.50
C LYS A 111 2.65 -3.28 -14.78
N ALA A 112 1.76 -2.30 -14.84
CA ALA A 112 2.01 -1.00 -14.19
C ALA A 112 2.08 -1.16 -12.67
N PHE A 113 1.21 -1.99 -12.11
CA PHE A 113 1.18 -2.27 -10.67
C PHE A 113 2.48 -2.92 -10.20
N VAL A 114 2.92 -3.97 -10.88
CA VAL A 114 4.17 -4.67 -10.54
C VAL A 114 5.37 -3.73 -10.64
N ALA A 115 5.41 -2.92 -11.71
CA ALA A 115 6.49 -1.96 -11.90
C ALA A 115 6.51 -0.90 -10.79
N ALA A 116 5.33 -0.39 -10.40
CA ALA A 116 5.22 0.60 -9.33
C ALA A 116 5.71 0.04 -8.00
N VAL A 117 5.33 -1.19 -7.67
CA VAL A 117 5.77 -1.86 -6.45
C VAL A 117 7.30 -2.01 -6.45
N ARG A 118 7.87 -2.52 -7.54
CA ARG A 118 9.32 -2.73 -7.62
C ARG A 118 10.10 -1.43 -7.53
N GLN A 119 9.66 -0.41 -8.24
CA GLN A 119 10.30 0.90 -8.20
C GLN A 119 10.27 1.50 -6.79
N MET A 120 9.13 1.38 -6.11
CA MET A 120 8.98 1.93 -4.76
C MET A 120 9.91 1.21 -3.78
N LEU A 121 9.99 -0.10 -3.85
CA LEU A 121 10.87 -0.90 -2.98
C LEU A 121 12.34 -0.60 -3.26
N ASP A 122 12.72 -0.43 -4.52
CA ASP A 122 14.10 -0.11 -4.89
C ASP A 122 14.50 1.28 -4.37
N ARG A 123 13.62 2.26 -4.49
CA ARG A 123 13.88 3.61 -3.99
C ARG A 123 14.04 3.64 -2.47
N THR A 124 13.19 2.91 -1.76
CA THR A 124 13.23 2.84 -0.32
C THR A 124 14.48 2.11 0.17
N SER A 125 14.85 1.03 -0.49
CA SER A 125 16.06 0.27 -0.18
C SER A 125 17.31 1.13 -0.36
N ALA A 126 17.38 1.92 -1.45
CA ALA A 126 18.49 2.83 -1.69
C ALA A 126 18.62 3.87 -0.58
N ARG A 127 17.51 4.37 -0.05
CA ARG A 127 17.52 5.31 1.08
C ARG A 127 18.01 4.68 2.37
N ARG A 128 17.66 3.41 2.59
CA ARG A 128 18.07 2.67 3.80
C ARG A 128 19.56 2.38 3.84
N ASP A 129 20.19 2.29 2.68
CA ASP A 129 21.62 1.99 2.56
C ASP A 129 22.49 3.20 2.88
N HIS A 130 21.89 4.33 3.19
CA HIS A 130 22.61 5.54 3.60
C HIS A 130 22.47 5.77 5.12
#